data_e9d998d0001a5f3befcb980e5442ce41
#
_entry.id   e9d998d0001a5f3befcb980e5442ce41
#
_cell.length_a   1.000
_cell.length_b   1.000
_cell.length_c   1.000
_cell.angle_alpha   90.00
_cell.angle_beta   90.00
_cell.angle_gamma   90.00
#
_symmetry.space_group_name_H-M   'P 1'
#
loop_
_entity.id
_entity.type
_entity.pdbx_description
1 polymer ?
#
loop_
_entity_poly.entity_id
_entity_poly.type
_entity_poly.pdbx_seq_one_letter_code
_entity_poly.pdbx_strand_id
1 'polypeptide(L)'
;MTALVGVLVPAAGLGVRLGAGAPKALRDLAGEPLLVHAVRGLRACPSVGPVVVAAPAADVEAVRDLLTAYDVVVVAGGAERQDSVRAALAALPAEIDLVLVHDAARCLTPVEVVERVVDALRSGAAAVVPVLPVADTVKQVADERVVRTVDRAELRSVQTPQGFRRALLEQAHGAATTGLTDDAGLVEALGAPVVTVAGADEAFKVTRPLDLLLAEALLAVTAPVAARHGGGRHAS
;
A
#
# COMPACT_ATOMS: atom_id res chain seq x y z
N MET A 1 6.16 7.94 25.62
CA MET A 1 6.58 7.71 24.24
C MET A 1 5.38 7.09 23.52
N THR A 2 4.95 7.68 22.40
CA THR A 2 3.84 7.12 21.61
C THR A 2 4.32 5.83 20.95
N ALA A 3 3.55 4.73 21.09
CA ALA A 3 3.90 3.44 20.50
C ALA A 3 4.04 3.57 18.97
N LEU A 4 5.15 3.07 18.42
CA LEU A 4 5.40 2.99 16.99
C LEU A 4 4.49 1.91 16.37
N VAL A 5 4.16 2.08 15.10
CA VAL A 5 3.30 1.18 14.34
C VAL A 5 4.16 0.36 13.38
N GLY A 6 3.97 -0.95 13.34
CA GLY A 6 4.63 -1.81 12.36
C GLY A 6 3.96 -1.72 10.98
N VAL A 7 4.73 -1.83 9.91
CA VAL A 7 4.21 -1.80 8.54
C VAL A 7 4.59 -3.05 7.78
N LEU A 8 3.61 -3.66 7.13
CA LEU A 8 3.77 -4.82 6.25
C LEU A 8 3.58 -4.36 4.80
N VAL A 9 4.55 -4.67 3.94
CA VAL A 9 4.52 -4.31 2.52
C VAL A 9 4.53 -5.59 1.67
N PRO A 10 3.36 -6.13 1.28
CA PRO A 10 3.29 -7.26 0.35
C PRO A 10 3.74 -6.80 -1.05
N ALA A 11 4.91 -7.28 -1.49
CA ALA A 11 5.57 -6.90 -2.73
C ALA A 11 5.81 -8.09 -3.68
N ALA A 12 5.34 -9.31 -3.36
CA ALA A 12 5.61 -10.52 -4.14
C ALA A 12 4.76 -10.67 -5.42
N GLY A 13 3.79 -9.78 -5.66
CA GLY A 13 2.88 -9.89 -6.80
C GLY A 13 3.54 -9.65 -8.17
N LEU A 14 3.27 -10.52 -9.14
CA LEU A 14 3.84 -10.47 -10.50
C LEU A 14 3.41 -9.26 -11.34
N GLY A 15 2.22 -8.69 -11.07
CA GLY A 15 1.76 -7.46 -11.72
C GLY A 15 1.46 -7.58 -13.21
N VAL A 16 0.86 -8.67 -13.65
CA VAL A 16 0.56 -9.02 -15.05
C VAL A 16 -0.09 -7.86 -15.85
N ARG A 17 -0.91 -7.03 -15.20
CA ARG A 17 -1.61 -5.90 -15.83
C ARG A 17 -0.72 -4.72 -16.23
N LEU A 18 0.51 -4.65 -15.72
CA LEU A 18 1.53 -3.65 -16.13
C LEU A 18 2.35 -4.09 -17.35
N GLY A 19 2.02 -5.26 -17.94
CA GLY A 19 2.73 -5.86 -19.04
C GLY A 19 3.88 -6.78 -18.61
N ALA A 20 4.55 -7.43 -19.58
CA ALA A 20 5.70 -8.30 -19.34
C ALA A 20 6.88 -7.53 -18.72
N GLY A 21 7.70 -8.19 -17.89
CA GLY A 21 8.90 -7.61 -17.27
C GLY A 21 9.05 -7.96 -15.81
N ALA A 22 9.75 -7.13 -15.04
CA ALA A 22 10.01 -7.30 -13.62
C ALA A 22 8.73 -7.40 -12.78
N PRO A 23 8.76 -8.02 -11.59
CA PRO A 23 7.68 -8.01 -10.62
C PRO A 23 7.16 -6.58 -10.38
N LYS A 24 5.86 -6.43 -10.14
CA LYS A 24 5.19 -5.12 -10.10
C LYS A 24 5.89 -4.09 -9.19
N ALA A 25 6.28 -4.52 -7.99
CA ALA A 25 6.93 -3.65 -7.02
C ALA A 25 8.32 -3.19 -7.44
N LEU A 26 8.97 -3.91 -8.36
CA LEU A 26 10.30 -3.62 -8.90
C LEU A 26 10.25 -2.86 -10.24
N ARG A 27 9.08 -2.46 -10.71
CA ARG A 27 8.94 -1.60 -11.90
C ARG A 27 9.48 -0.22 -11.61
N ASP A 28 10.22 0.30 -12.59
CA ASP A 28 10.80 1.65 -12.52
C ASP A 28 9.73 2.74 -12.56
N LEU A 29 9.92 3.75 -11.74
CA LEU A 29 9.21 5.01 -11.71
C LEU A 29 10.24 6.14 -11.52
N ALA A 30 10.47 6.94 -12.54
CA ALA A 30 11.43 8.05 -12.50
C ALA A 30 12.86 7.64 -12.06
N GLY A 31 13.32 6.46 -12.51
CA GLY A 31 14.67 5.93 -12.25
C GLY A 31 14.82 5.10 -10.97
N GLU A 32 13.74 4.87 -10.22
CA GLU A 32 13.76 4.02 -9.03
C GLU A 32 12.55 3.08 -8.99
N PRO A 33 12.66 1.86 -8.44
CA PRO A 33 11.52 0.96 -8.28
C PRO A 33 10.38 1.53 -7.45
N LEU A 34 9.12 1.21 -7.80
CA LEU A 34 7.91 1.57 -7.02
C LEU A 34 8.05 1.25 -5.53
N LEU A 35 8.68 0.12 -5.19
CA LEU A 35 8.92 -0.30 -3.82
C LEU A 35 9.81 0.69 -3.05
N VAL A 36 10.82 1.27 -3.69
CA VAL A 36 11.71 2.26 -3.05
C VAL A 36 10.94 3.52 -2.71
N HIS A 37 10.11 4.02 -3.63
CA HIS A 37 9.24 5.17 -3.37
C HIS A 37 8.28 4.90 -2.20
N ALA A 38 7.63 3.72 -2.20
CA ALA A 38 6.71 3.32 -1.12
C ALA A 38 7.42 3.27 0.24
N VAL A 39 8.56 2.60 0.32
CA VAL A 39 9.33 2.47 1.57
C VAL A 39 9.85 3.83 2.05
N ARG A 40 10.33 4.67 1.13
CA ARG A 40 10.76 6.04 1.44
C ARG A 40 9.63 6.87 2.05
N GLY A 41 8.43 6.83 1.44
CA GLY A 41 7.24 7.52 1.95
C GLY A 41 6.84 7.04 3.34
N LEU A 42 6.83 5.72 3.57
CA LEU A 42 6.55 5.14 4.88
C LEU A 42 7.57 5.55 5.93
N ARG A 43 8.87 5.48 5.61
CA ARG A 43 9.95 5.86 6.53
C ARG A 43 10.01 7.37 6.84
N ALA A 44 9.40 8.20 6.00
CA ALA A 44 9.25 9.63 6.26
C ALA A 44 8.17 9.93 7.33
N CYS A 45 7.28 8.98 7.65
CA CYS A 45 6.24 9.13 8.66
C CYS A 45 6.80 8.85 10.06
N PRO A 46 6.76 9.83 11.00
CA PRO A 46 7.32 9.67 12.35
C PRO A 46 6.66 8.58 13.19
N SER A 47 5.41 8.24 12.89
CA SER A 47 4.66 7.19 13.60
C SER A 47 5.05 5.77 13.17
N VAL A 48 5.78 5.62 12.05
CA VAL A 48 6.19 4.32 11.51
C VAL A 48 7.46 3.82 12.23
N GLY A 49 7.34 2.62 12.79
CA GLY A 49 8.42 1.85 13.39
C GLY A 49 8.97 0.78 12.44
N PRO A 50 8.99 -0.51 12.85
CA PRO A 50 9.51 -1.58 12.01
C PRO A 50 8.72 -1.70 10.69
N VAL A 51 9.43 -1.86 9.58
CA VAL A 51 8.86 -2.13 8.25
C VAL A 51 9.33 -3.51 7.79
N VAL A 52 8.38 -4.35 7.39
CA VAL A 52 8.66 -5.69 6.83
C VAL A 52 8.14 -5.75 5.40
N VAL A 53 9.03 -6.05 4.46
CA VAL A 53 8.72 -6.21 3.03
C VAL A 53 8.68 -7.69 2.69
N ALA A 54 7.57 -8.18 2.15
CA ALA A 54 7.45 -9.53 1.62
C ALA A 54 7.71 -9.51 0.10
N ALA A 55 8.93 -9.86 -0.30
CA ALA A 55 9.40 -9.86 -1.69
C ALA A 55 9.11 -11.20 -2.40
N PRO A 56 9.15 -11.27 -3.76
CA PRO A 56 9.15 -12.54 -4.44
C PRO A 56 10.30 -13.43 -3.92
N ALA A 57 10.06 -14.72 -3.71
CA ALA A 57 11.05 -15.61 -3.09
C ALA A 57 12.40 -15.65 -3.84
N ALA A 58 12.38 -15.52 -5.17
CA ALA A 58 13.58 -15.46 -5.99
C ALA A 58 14.35 -14.13 -5.89
N ASP A 59 13.71 -13.05 -5.44
CA ASP A 59 14.26 -11.69 -5.47
C ASP A 59 14.58 -11.14 -4.07
N VAL A 60 14.48 -11.95 -3.01
CA VAL A 60 14.65 -11.51 -1.60
C VAL A 60 15.99 -10.81 -1.39
N GLU A 61 17.10 -11.38 -1.86
CA GLU A 61 18.42 -10.78 -1.72
C GLU A 61 18.54 -9.47 -2.51
N ALA A 62 18.09 -9.47 -3.77
CA ALA A 62 18.10 -8.27 -4.60
C ALA A 62 17.25 -7.13 -3.99
N VAL A 63 16.10 -7.46 -3.39
CA VAL A 63 15.26 -6.47 -2.68
C VAL A 63 15.92 -6.00 -1.39
N ARG A 64 16.64 -6.86 -0.68
CA ARG A 64 17.41 -6.48 0.51
C ARG A 64 18.52 -5.49 0.15
N ASP A 65 19.28 -5.77 -0.91
CA ASP A 65 20.33 -4.89 -1.41
C ASP A 65 19.75 -3.54 -1.86
N LEU A 66 18.62 -3.57 -2.60
CA LEU A 66 17.91 -2.38 -3.06
C LEU A 66 17.45 -1.46 -1.90
N LEU A 67 17.07 -2.05 -0.78
CA LEU A 67 16.54 -1.34 0.39
C LEU A 67 17.57 -1.12 1.51
N THR A 68 18.85 -1.37 1.27
CA THR A 68 19.93 -1.24 2.28
C THR A 68 19.98 0.11 2.96
N ALA A 69 19.60 1.20 2.25
CA ALA A 69 19.56 2.55 2.82
C ALA A 69 18.38 2.77 3.79
N TYR A 70 17.44 1.83 3.86
CA TYR A 70 16.26 1.90 4.70
C TYR A 70 16.31 0.78 5.74
N ASP A 71 16.05 1.11 6.99
CA ASP A 71 15.98 0.14 8.08
C ASP A 71 14.70 -0.72 7.94
N VAL A 72 14.75 -1.77 7.11
CA VAL A 72 13.64 -2.67 6.80
C VAL A 72 14.05 -4.14 6.86
N VAL A 73 13.14 -5.00 7.23
CA VAL A 73 13.30 -6.46 7.17
C VAL A 73 12.69 -6.96 5.84
N VAL A 74 13.43 -7.78 5.10
CA VAL A 74 12.94 -8.39 3.86
C VAL A 74 12.78 -9.89 4.05
N VAL A 75 11.57 -10.40 3.78
CA VAL A 75 11.21 -11.82 3.86
C VAL A 75 10.68 -12.32 2.52
N ALA A 76 10.67 -13.63 2.33
CA ALA A 76 9.99 -14.23 1.18
C ALA A 76 8.47 -14.10 1.34
N GLY A 77 7.78 -13.58 0.33
CA GLY A 77 6.33 -13.61 0.22
C GLY A 77 5.83 -14.95 -0.30
N GLY A 78 4.52 -15.16 -0.26
CA GLY A 78 3.86 -16.35 -0.76
C GLY A 78 3.27 -16.22 -2.15
N ALA A 79 2.54 -17.25 -2.57
CA ALA A 79 1.88 -17.29 -3.88
C ALA A 79 0.78 -16.23 -4.01
N GLU A 80 0.09 -15.95 -2.93
CA GLU A 80 -0.97 -14.96 -2.88
C GLU A 80 -0.61 -13.76 -1.97
N ARG A 81 -1.35 -12.65 -2.14
CA ARG A 81 -1.15 -11.45 -1.32
C ARG A 81 -1.31 -11.74 0.17
N GLN A 82 -2.29 -12.55 0.55
CA GLN A 82 -2.54 -12.94 1.94
C GLN A 82 -1.38 -13.74 2.54
N ASP A 83 -0.75 -14.63 1.76
CA ASP A 83 0.44 -15.38 2.20
C ASP A 83 1.61 -14.44 2.47
N SER A 84 1.79 -13.43 1.61
CA SER A 84 2.82 -12.42 1.77
C SER A 84 2.58 -11.55 3.02
N VAL A 85 1.33 -11.19 3.31
CA VAL A 85 0.97 -10.46 4.54
C VAL A 85 1.24 -11.33 5.78
N ARG A 86 0.86 -12.62 5.76
CA ARG A 86 1.15 -13.56 6.86
C ARG A 86 2.65 -13.71 7.12
N ALA A 87 3.45 -13.87 6.05
CA ALA A 87 4.90 -13.97 6.18
C ALA A 87 5.52 -12.70 6.79
N ALA A 88 5.08 -11.53 6.34
CA ALA A 88 5.55 -10.26 6.89
C ALA A 88 5.10 -10.05 8.35
N LEU A 89 3.87 -10.43 8.69
CA LEU A 89 3.32 -10.32 10.05
C LEU A 89 4.09 -11.22 11.04
N ALA A 90 4.46 -12.41 10.62
CA ALA A 90 5.26 -13.33 11.43
C ALA A 90 6.69 -12.82 11.71
N ALA A 91 7.24 -12.00 10.82
CA ALA A 91 8.56 -11.39 10.98
C ALA A 91 8.55 -10.06 11.74
N LEU A 92 7.36 -9.50 12.02
CA LEU A 92 7.23 -8.26 12.80
C LEU A 92 7.50 -8.55 14.29
N PRO A 93 8.26 -7.69 15.02
CA PRO A 93 8.51 -7.84 16.44
C PRO A 93 7.21 -8.02 17.26
N ALA A 94 7.24 -8.91 18.24
CA ALA A 94 6.05 -9.33 18.98
C ALA A 94 5.39 -8.20 19.79
N GLU A 95 6.18 -7.23 20.22
CA GLU A 95 5.74 -6.05 20.99
C GLU A 95 4.97 -5.01 20.17
N ILE A 96 4.87 -5.18 18.86
CA ILE A 96 4.11 -4.27 17.99
C ILE A 96 2.64 -4.68 17.96
N ASP A 97 1.78 -3.86 18.56
CA ASP A 97 0.33 -4.09 18.66
C ASP A 97 -0.50 -3.47 17.54
N LEU A 98 0.02 -2.41 16.90
CA LEU A 98 -0.64 -1.72 15.79
C LEU A 98 0.12 -1.98 14.49
N VAL A 99 -0.60 -2.40 13.48
CA VAL A 99 -0.02 -2.85 12.21
C VAL A 99 -0.71 -2.16 11.04
N LEU A 100 0.08 -1.69 10.09
CA LEU A 100 -0.38 -1.20 8.80
C LEU A 100 -0.05 -2.23 7.72
N VAL A 101 -0.97 -2.45 6.79
CA VAL A 101 -0.70 -3.19 5.54
C VAL A 101 -0.74 -2.22 4.38
N HIS A 102 0.38 -2.08 3.66
CA HIS A 102 0.52 -1.09 2.60
C HIS A 102 0.94 -1.70 1.26
N ASP A 103 0.17 -1.44 0.23
CA ASP A 103 0.49 -1.89 -1.14
C ASP A 103 1.69 -1.11 -1.70
N ALA A 104 2.79 -1.78 -2.05
CA ALA A 104 3.96 -1.16 -2.72
C ALA A 104 3.61 -0.37 -3.99
N ALA A 105 2.49 -0.72 -4.63
CA ALA A 105 1.98 -0.03 -5.82
C ALA A 105 1.26 1.30 -5.52
N ARG A 106 1.08 1.71 -4.26
CA ARG A 106 0.62 3.04 -3.86
C ARG A 106 1.80 3.89 -3.37
N CYS A 107 2.80 3.92 -4.19
CA CYS A 107 4.15 4.40 -3.88
C CYS A 107 4.25 5.91 -3.59
N LEU A 108 3.20 6.68 -3.87
CA LEU A 108 3.13 8.12 -3.65
C LEU A 108 2.14 8.50 -2.54
N THR A 109 1.77 7.55 -1.67
CA THR A 109 0.86 7.84 -0.55
C THR A 109 1.44 8.91 0.37
N PRO A 110 0.73 10.03 0.58
CA PRO A 110 1.18 11.09 1.47
C PRO A 110 1.29 10.62 2.92
N VAL A 111 2.27 11.18 3.66
CA VAL A 111 2.47 10.90 5.09
C VAL A 111 1.21 11.17 5.92
N GLU A 112 0.45 12.19 5.56
CA GLU A 112 -0.79 12.60 6.22
C GLU A 112 -1.88 11.52 6.14
N VAL A 113 -1.89 10.68 5.08
CA VAL A 113 -2.81 9.52 5.00
C VAL A 113 -2.39 8.46 6.00
N VAL A 114 -1.09 8.19 6.11
CA VAL A 114 -0.54 7.23 7.08
C VAL A 114 -0.87 7.68 8.51
N GLU A 115 -0.61 8.95 8.83
CA GLU A 115 -0.89 9.50 10.17
C GLU A 115 -2.38 9.45 10.51
N ARG A 116 -3.30 9.77 9.59
CA ARG A 116 -4.75 9.65 9.84
C ARG A 116 -5.17 8.24 10.21
N VAL A 117 -4.60 7.23 9.55
CA VAL A 117 -4.88 5.82 9.88
C VAL A 117 -4.33 5.48 11.26
N VAL A 118 -3.11 5.90 11.57
CA VAL A 118 -2.46 5.67 12.87
C VAL A 118 -3.23 6.35 14.01
N ASP A 119 -3.65 7.60 13.81
CA ASP A 119 -4.40 8.36 14.82
C ASP A 119 -5.75 7.73 15.13
N ALA A 120 -6.46 7.21 14.11
CA ALA A 120 -7.71 6.48 14.32
C ALA A 120 -7.50 5.19 15.11
N LEU A 121 -6.42 4.43 14.84
CA LEU A 121 -6.05 3.24 15.62
C LEU A 121 -5.71 3.59 17.08
N ARG A 122 -4.92 4.65 17.30
CA ARG A 122 -4.57 5.16 18.64
C ARG A 122 -5.79 5.66 19.40
N SER A 123 -6.78 6.19 18.68
CA SER A 123 -8.07 6.63 19.23
C SER A 123 -9.02 5.48 19.58
N GLY A 124 -8.61 4.22 19.36
CA GLY A 124 -9.35 3.04 19.77
C GLY A 124 -9.99 2.22 18.65
N ALA A 125 -9.91 2.64 17.39
CA ALA A 125 -10.38 1.81 16.28
C ALA A 125 -9.62 0.48 16.23
N ALA A 126 -10.32 -0.61 15.89
CA ALA A 126 -9.71 -1.93 15.75
C ALA A 126 -9.20 -2.18 14.32
N ALA A 127 -9.88 -1.62 13.34
CA ALA A 127 -9.51 -1.63 11.92
C ALA A 127 -9.86 -0.30 11.25
N VAL A 128 -9.00 0.18 10.36
CA VAL A 128 -9.11 1.50 9.71
C VAL A 128 -8.68 1.42 8.25
N VAL A 129 -9.45 2.03 7.35
CA VAL A 129 -9.09 2.14 5.93
C VAL A 129 -9.20 3.57 5.43
N PRO A 130 -8.22 4.08 4.66
CA PRO A 130 -8.36 5.35 3.97
C PRO A 130 -9.23 5.16 2.73
N VAL A 131 -10.09 6.14 2.48
CA VAL A 131 -11.09 6.05 1.40
C VAL A 131 -11.22 7.35 0.63
N LEU A 132 -11.63 7.23 -0.65
CA LEU A 132 -12.09 8.34 -1.48
C LEU A 132 -13.55 8.13 -1.91
N PRO A 133 -14.33 9.21 -2.10
CA PRO A 133 -15.63 9.14 -2.76
C PRO A 133 -15.48 8.57 -4.18
N VAL A 134 -16.51 7.86 -4.65
CA VAL A 134 -16.56 7.40 -6.04
C VAL A 134 -17.06 8.53 -6.94
N ALA A 135 -16.22 8.98 -7.87
CA ALA A 135 -16.53 10.13 -8.74
C ALA A 135 -17.51 9.77 -9.86
N ASP A 136 -17.37 8.57 -10.44
CA ASP A 136 -18.17 8.13 -11.58
C ASP A 136 -19.49 7.48 -11.17
N THR A 137 -20.46 7.43 -12.12
CA THR A 137 -21.66 6.64 -11.95
C THR A 137 -21.34 5.16 -11.94
N VAL A 138 -21.74 4.43 -10.89
CA VAL A 138 -21.52 2.99 -10.76
C VAL A 138 -22.75 2.22 -11.23
N LYS A 139 -22.54 1.24 -12.10
CA LYS A 139 -23.58 0.31 -12.57
C LYS A 139 -23.27 -1.10 -12.06
N GLN A 140 -24.28 -1.75 -11.52
CA GLN A 140 -24.25 -3.20 -11.34
C GLN A 140 -24.61 -3.85 -12.67
N VAL A 141 -23.78 -4.81 -13.10
CA VAL A 141 -23.93 -5.50 -14.40
C VAL A 141 -24.03 -7.00 -14.17
N ALA A 142 -24.91 -7.68 -14.89
CA ALA A 142 -24.97 -9.12 -15.03
C ALA A 142 -25.17 -9.45 -16.53
N ASP A 143 -24.47 -10.47 -17.03
CA ASP A 143 -24.54 -10.93 -18.43
C ASP A 143 -24.45 -9.76 -19.45
N GLU A 144 -23.46 -8.88 -19.26
CA GLU A 144 -23.19 -7.68 -20.08
C GLU A 144 -24.33 -6.64 -20.10
N ARG A 145 -25.34 -6.79 -19.24
CA ARG A 145 -26.48 -5.86 -19.15
C ARG A 145 -26.48 -5.12 -17.83
N VAL A 146 -26.85 -3.84 -17.89
CA VAL A 146 -27.02 -3.03 -16.68
C VAL A 146 -28.25 -3.54 -15.91
N VAL A 147 -28.03 -3.98 -14.67
CA VAL A 147 -29.10 -4.40 -13.74
C VAL A 147 -29.68 -3.17 -13.04
N ARG A 148 -28.81 -2.33 -12.48
CA ARG A 148 -29.21 -1.10 -11.78
C ARG A 148 -28.06 -0.09 -11.69
N THR A 149 -28.41 1.16 -11.43
CA THR A 149 -27.46 2.17 -10.95
C THR A 149 -27.31 2.00 -9.44
N VAL A 150 -26.05 1.91 -8.98
CA VAL A 150 -25.75 1.88 -7.54
C VAL A 150 -25.63 3.33 -7.03
N ASP A 151 -26.22 3.62 -5.88
CA ASP A 151 -26.04 4.94 -5.26
C ASP A 151 -24.58 5.08 -4.79
N ARG A 152 -23.86 6.00 -5.43
CA ARG A 152 -22.45 6.23 -5.12
C ARG A 152 -22.23 7.06 -3.85
N ALA A 153 -23.27 7.68 -3.31
CA ALA A 153 -23.15 8.44 -2.07
C ALA A 153 -22.68 7.58 -0.90
N GLU A 154 -23.02 6.28 -0.90
CA GLU A 154 -22.61 5.30 0.10
C GLU A 154 -21.35 4.52 -0.29
N LEU A 155 -20.83 4.69 -1.51
CA LEU A 155 -19.65 3.97 -1.99
C LEU A 155 -18.37 4.74 -1.75
N ARG A 156 -17.32 3.99 -1.46
CA ARG A 156 -15.96 4.51 -1.31
C ARG A 156 -14.97 3.63 -2.04
N SER A 157 -13.96 4.25 -2.64
CA SER A 157 -12.77 3.56 -3.15
C SER A 157 -11.77 3.42 -2.02
N VAL A 158 -11.44 2.19 -1.63
CA VAL A 158 -10.52 1.90 -0.53
C VAL A 158 -9.07 2.05 -1.00
N GLN A 159 -8.24 2.64 -0.14
CA GLN A 159 -6.81 2.77 -0.35
C GLN A 159 -6.01 2.02 0.73
N THR A 160 -4.69 2.14 0.71
CA THR A 160 -3.77 1.70 1.76
C THR A 160 -2.82 2.85 2.14
N PRO A 161 -2.26 2.86 3.39
CA PRO A 161 -2.20 1.73 4.33
C PRO A 161 -3.56 1.45 4.98
N GLN A 162 -3.90 0.18 5.13
CA GLN A 162 -4.98 -0.28 6.00
C GLN A 162 -4.39 -0.58 7.38
N GLY A 163 -5.02 -0.09 8.43
CA GLY A 163 -4.52 -0.20 9.78
C GLY A 163 -5.35 -1.16 10.64
N PHE A 164 -4.67 -1.90 11.53
CA PHE A 164 -5.30 -2.94 12.35
C PHE A 164 -4.65 -3.05 13.72
N ARG A 165 -5.43 -3.48 14.72
CA ARG A 165 -4.84 -4.14 15.88
C ARG A 165 -4.29 -5.49 15.45
N ARG A 166 -3.03 -5.79 15.82
CA ARG A 166 -2.32 -7.00 15.41
C ARG A 166 -3.13 -8.26 15.66
N ALA A 167 -3.65 -8.45 16.88
CA ALA A 167 -4.42 -9.64 17.23
C ALA A 167 -5.67 -9.85 16.35
N LEU A 168 -6.34 -8.76 15.94
CA LEU A 168 -7.48 -8.83 15.02
C LEU A 168 -7.05 -9.24 13.62
N LEU A 169 -5.94 -8.68 13.11
CA LEU A 169 -5.39 -9.04 11.80
C LEU A 169 -4.94 -10.52 11.78
N GLU A 170 -4.26 -10.99 12.83
CA GLU A 170 -3.87 -12.39 12.98
C GLU A 170 -5.09 -13.34 13.00
N GLN A 171 -6.12 -12.99 13.74
CA GLN A 171 -7.38 -13.74 13.78
C GLN A 171 -8.04 -13.77 12.39
N ALA A 172 -8.12 -12.63 11.70
CA ALA A 172 -8.71 -12.52 10.38
C ALA A 172 -7.97 -13.38 9.34
N HIS A 173 -6.64 -13.34 9.34
CA HIS A 173 -5.83 -14.18 8.47
C HIS A 173 -5.88 -15.67 8.84
N GLY A 174 -6.08 -16.02 10.11
CA GLY A 174 -6.25 -17.40 10.58
C GLY A 174 -7.59 -18.01 10.19
N ALA A 175 -8.65 -17.19 10.08
CA ALA A 175 -9.99 -17.62 9.68
C ALA A 175 -10.25 -17.47 8.18
N ALA A 176 -9.30 -16.89 7.42
CA ALA A 176 -9.48 -16.51 6.02
C ALA A 176 -9.82 -17.69 5.13
N THR A 177 -10.93 -17.54 4.39
CA THR A 177 -11.26 -18.33 3.20
C THR A 177 -10.79 -17.58 1.95
N THR A 178 -10.57 -18.29 0.84
CA THR A 178 -10.14 -17.69 -0.43
C THR A 178 -11.17 -16.71 -0.99
N GLY A 179 -10.73 -15.64 -1.68
CA GLY A 179 -11.59 -14.76 -2.49
C GLY A 179 -11.74 -13.32 -2.00
N LEU A 180 -11.17 -12.94 -0.86
CA LEU A 180 -11.19 -11.54 -0.40
C LEU A 180 -9.99 -10.77 -0.96
N THR A 181 -10.22 -9.51 -1.36
CA THR A 181 -9.26 -8.72 -2.15
C THR A 181 -8.31 -7.87 -1.31
N ASP A 182 -8.67 -7.63 -0.02
CA ASP A 182 -7.88 -6.83 0.92
C ASP A 182 -8.02 -7.35 2.37
N ASP A 183 -7.24 -6.76 3.28
CA ASP A 183 -7.21 -7.21 4.68
C ASP A 183 -8.42 -6.72 5.47
N ALA A 184 -8.98 -5.57 5.10
CA ALA A 184 -10.21 -5.07 5.71
C ALA A 184 -11.39 -6.01 5.47
N GLY A 185 -11.52 -6.56 4.26
CA GLY A 185 -12.53 -7.56 3.94
C GLY A 185 -12.42 -8.82 4.81
N LEU A 186 -11.21 -9.25 5.19
CA LEU A 186 -11.03 -10.36 6.13
C LEU A 186 -11.57 -10.02 7.53
N VAL A 187 -11.35 -8.79 7.98
CA VAL A 187 -11.85 -8.30 9.27
C VAL A 187 -13.37 -8.14 9.25
N GLU A 188 -13.94 -7.64 8.17
CA GLU A 188 -15.39 -7.54 7.96
C GLU A 188 -16.06 -8.93 7.99
N ALA A 189 -15.42 -9.95 7.41
CA ALA A 189 -15.91 -11.33 7.45
C ALA A 189 -15.96 -11.92 8.87
N LEU A 190 -15.19 -11.40 9.81
CA LEU A 190 -15.30 -11.72 11.25
C LEU A 190 -16.44 -10.95 11.96
N GLY A 191 -17.13 -10.04 11.28
CA GLY A 191 -18.12 -9.15 11.87
C GLY A 191 -17.53 -7.99 12.67
N ALA A 192 -16.22 -7.73 12.57
CA ALA A 192 -15.59 -6.61 13.25
C ALA A 192 -15.74 -5.30 12.46
N PRO A 193 -15.98 -4.16 13.14
CA PRO A 193 -16.16 -2.89 12.47
C PRO A 193 -14.86 -2.37 11.87
N VAL A 194 -14.95 -1.81 10.64
CA VAL A 194 -13.86 -1.11 9.96
C VAL A 194 -14.21 0.38 9.86
N VAL A 195 -13.36 1.22 10.42
CA VAL A 195 -13.53 2.69 10.40
C VAL A 195 -12.90 3.27 9.14
N THR A 196 -13.53 4.28 8.55
CA THR A 196 -12.97 4.98 7.39
C THR A 196 -12.33 6.31 7.78
N VAL A 197 -11.22 6.66 7.12
CA VAL A 197 -10.58 7.98 7.19
C VAL A 197 -10.40 8.55 5.79
N ALA A 198 -10.18 9.85 5.68
CA ALA A 198 -9.95 10.48 4.38
C ALA A 198 -8.64 9.96 3.75
N GLY A 199 -8.72 9.48 2.51
CA GLY A 199 -7.59 9.16 1.66
C GLY A 199 -6.98 10.39 0.97
N ALA A 200 -6.23 10.16 -0.10
CA ALA A 200 -5.69 11.19 -0.98
C ALA A 200 -5.63 10.68 -2.42
N ASP A 201 -5.77 11.59 -3.40
CA ASP A 201 -5.72 11.21 -4.81
C ASP A 201 -4.33 10.65 -5.18
N GLU A 202 -3.26 11.17 -4.57
CA GLU A 202 -1.88 10.71 -4.75
C GLU A 202 -1.65 9.26 -4.26
N ALA A 203 -2.51 8.76 -3.37
CA ALA A 203 -2.46 7.38 -2.90
C ALA A 203 -3.13 6.39 -3.88
N PHE A 204 -3.28 6.74 -5.15
CA PHE A 204 -3.78 5.83 -6.19
C PHE A 204 -2.85 4.63 -6.39
N LYS A 205 -3.39 3.55 -6.92
CA LYS A 205 -2.65 2.30 -7.12
C LYS A 205 -2.13 2.22 -8.56
N VAL A 206 -0.83 2.27 -8.74
CA VAL A 206 -0.19 2.02 -10.04
C VAL A 206 -0.52 0.59 -10.49
N THR A 207 -1.34 0.44 -11.52
CA THR A 207 -1.82 -0.87 -12.01
C THR A 207 -1.72 -1.01 -13.52
N ARG A 208 -1.71 0.10 -14.26
CA ARG A 208 -1.68 0.17 -15.72
C ARG A 208 -0.56 1.12 -16.15
N PRO A 209 -0.10 1.05 -17.42
CA PRO A 209 0.93 1.97 -17.92
C PRO A 209 0.57 3.46 -17.76
N LEU A 210 -0.69 3.82 -17.91
CA LEU A 210 -1.15 5.21 -17.70
C LEU A 210 -0.92 5.70 -16.26
N ASP A 211 -1.04 4.80 -15.28
CA ASP A 211 -0.83 5.14 -13.87
C ASP A 211 0.65 5.50 -13.61
N LEU A 212 1.61 4.89 -14.35
CA LEU A 212 3.02 5.25 -14.27
C LEU A 212 3.26 6.68 -14.76
N LEU A 213 2.69 7.04 -15.92
CA LEU A 213 2.80 8.40 -16.46
C LEU A 213 2.23 9.44 -15.47
N LEU A 214 1.10 9.12 -14.85
CA LEU A 214 0.50 9.98 -13.82
C LEU A 214 1.44 10.11 -12.61
N ALA A 215 2.02 9.00 -12.13
CA ALA A 215 2.95 8.99 -11.01
C ALA A 215 4.22 9.81 -11.32
N GLU A 216 4.79 9.68 -12.52
CA GLU A 216 5.95 10.48 -12.97
C GLU A 216 5.62 11.99 -13.01
N ALA A 217 4.45 12.34 -13.53
CA ALA A 217 3.99 13.73 -13.55
C ALA A 217 3.85 14.32 -12.14
N LEU A 218 3.31 13.56 -11.20
CA LEU A 218 3.19 13.98 -9.79
C LEU A 218 4.56 14.18 -9.15
N LEU A 219 5.49 13.25 -9.33
CA LEU A 219 6.87 13.39 -8.83
C LEU A 219 7.56 14.62 -9.42
N ALA A 220 7.37 14.89 -10.70
CA ALA A 220 7.96 16.06 -11.34
C ALA A 220 7.41 17.40 -10.80
N VAL A 221 6.14 17.44 -10.36
CA VAL A 221 5.52 18.63 -9.78
C VAL A 221 5.93 18.82 -8.32
N THR A 222 6.07 17.73 -7.55
CA THR A 222 6.43 17.75 -6.13
C THR A 222 7.93 17.87 -5.86
N ALA A 223 8.78 17.62 -6.89
CA ALA A 223 10.22 17.81 -6.77
C ALA A 223 10.58 19.28 -6.44
N PRO A 224 11.48 19.55 -5.48
CA PRO A 224 11.94 20.89 -5.18
C PRO A 224 12.46 21.59 -6.43
N VAL A 225 12.13 22.88 -6.61
CA VAL A 225 12.49 23.71 -7.80
C VAL A 225 13.98 23.72 -8.10
N ALA A 226 14.85 23.45 -7.12
CA ALA A 226 16.30 23.37 -7.30
C ALA A 226 16.77 22.26 -8.28
N ALA A 227 16.02 21.20 -8.48
CA ALA A 227 16.36 20.12 -9.41
C ALA A 227 16.02 20.41 -10.87
N ARG A 228 15.26 21.47 -11.17
CA ARG A 228 14.77 21.80 -12.52
C ARG A 228 15.78 22.58 -13.39
N HIS A 229 16.90 23.06 -12.83
CA HIS A 229 17.86 23.96 -13.51
C HIS A 229 19.23 23.32 -13.81
N GLY A 230 19.41 21.99 -13.64
CA GLY A 230 20.69 21.30 -13.86
C GLY A 230 20.99 20.86 -15.30
N GLY A 231 20.12 21.13 -16.28
CA GLY A 231 20.21 20.62 -17.66
C GLY A 231 20.62 21.64 -18.74
N GLY A 232 21.44 22.63 -18.43
CA GLY A 232 21.83 23.60 -19.45
C GLY A 232 23.14 24.30 -19.17
N ARG A 233 24.25 23.70 -19.56
CA ARG A 233 25.54 24.29 -20.00
C ARG A 233 26.45 23.14 -20.44
N HIS A 234 26.77 22.97 -21.73
CA HIS A 234 27.91 23.51 -22.42
C HIS A 234 27.86 23.12 -23.92
N ALA A 235 27.76 24.11 -24.74
CA ALA A 235 28.35 24.09 -26.08
C ALA A 235 29.15 25.38 -26.18
N SER A 236 30.44 25.28 -26.28
CA SER A 236 31.38 26.20 -26.91
C SER A 236 32.64 25.43 -27.19
#